data_087e7169bca90f701b709dabdd9a53e7
#
_entry.id   087e7169bca90f701b709dabdd9a53e7
#
_cell.length_a   1.000
_cell.length_b   1.000
_cell.length_c   1.000
_cell.angle_alpha   90.00
_cell.angle_beta   90.00
_cell.angle_gamma   90.00
#
_symmetry.space_group_name_H-M   'P 1'
#
loop_
_entity.id
_entity.type
_entity.pdbx_description
1 polymer ?
#
loop_
_entity_poly.entity_id
_entity_poly.type
_entity_poly.pdbx_seq_one_letter_code
_entity_poly.pdbx_strand_id
1 'polypeptide(L)'
;MLTSIVGINWGDEGKGRMVDLLSEKQDVVVRYQGGNNAGHTVINDKGKFVLNLLPSAILREDKVNVMGNGMVVDIEHLCKEIAKLREGGIVITPQNLKISDKAVVCCPYNVAQDCLEEDRLGDKKFGSTRRGISPIYADKYMKKAIRMGDILHPEYLRSRLETIVEWKNLTIEGSYHAQGYTVEGLLEWFDKYGTPLKDYICDTGYYLDKALKAGKNVMLEAQLGALRDIDFGIYPYTTSCLLYTSPSPRDTR
;
A
#
# COMPACT_ATOMS: atom_id res chain seq x y z
N MET A 1 2.10 10.53 21.96
CA MET A 1 2.11 9.08 22.29
C MET A 1 2.13 8.29 20.98
N LEU A 2 2.79 7.12 20.95
CA LEU A 2 2.77 6.20 19.80
C LEU A 2 2.09 4.89 20.20
N THR A 3 1.07 4.48 19.45
CA THR A 3 0.30 3.24 19.68
C THR A 3 0.36 2.39 18.41
N SER A 4 0.47 1.07 18.51
CA SER A 4 0.42 0.17 17.35
C SER A 4 -0.68 -0.88 17.52
N ILE A 5 -1.47 -1.08 16.48
CA ILE A 5 -2.49 -2.14 16.40
C ILE A 5 -1.96 -3.20 15.43
N VAL A 6 -1.68 -4.38 15.95
CA VAL A 6 -1.12 -5.51 15.18
C VAL A 6 -2.02 -6.74 15.28
N GLY A 7 -1.98 -7.60 14.27
CA GLY A 7 -2.62 -8.92 14.28
C GLY A 7 -1.66 -9.98 14.80
N ILE A 8 -2.14 -10.88 15.66
CA ILE A 8 -1.32 -11.96 16.22
C ILE A 8 -1.62 -13.33 15.60
N ASN A 9 -2.73 -13.46 14.88
CA ASN A 9 -3.12 -14.69 14.17
C ASN A 9 -3.06 -14.47 12.64
N TRP A 10 -4.19 -14.68 11.97
CA TRP A 10 -4.31 -14.64 10.51
C TRP A 10 -4.48 -13.23 9.91
N GLY A 11 -4.79 -12.23 10.75
CA GLY A 11 -5.08 -10.88 10.31
C GLY A 11 -6.57 -10.52 10.22
N ASP A 12 -7.46 -11.46 10.54
CA ASP A 12 -8.91 -11.31 10.46
C ASP A 12 -9.55 -10.94 11.80
N GLU A 13 -8.73 -10.49 12.77
CA GLU A 13 -9.14 -10.23 14.16
C GLU A 13 -9.94 -8.93 14.33
N GLY A 14 -10.27 -8.24 13.22
CA GLY A 14 -11.07 -7.03 13.27
C GLY A 14 -10.28 -5.75 13.56
N LYS A 15 -8.98 -5.70 13.18
CA LYS A 15 -8.12 -4.53 13.38
C LYS A 15 -8.74 -3.22 12.90
N GLY A 16 -9.35 -3.20 11.71
CA GLY A 16 -9.98 -1.98 11.18
C GLY A 16 -11.04 -1.40 12.11
N ARG A 17 -11.87 -2.24 12.74
CA ARG A 17 -12.85 -1.81 13.75
C ARG A 17 -12.17 -1.25 15.00
N MET A 18 -11.09 -1.90 15.47
CA MET A 18 -10.34 -1.42 16.62
C MET A 18 -9.63 -0.10 16.33
N VAL A 19 -9.08 0.03 15.12
CA VAL A 19 -8.45 1.30 14.68
C VAL A 19 -9.50 2.40 14.61
N ASP A 20 -10.67 2.18 14.02
CA ASP A 20 -11.74 3.18 13.97
C ASP A 20 -12.15 3.62 15.38
N LEU A 21 -12.40 2.67 16.30
CA LEU A 21 -12.78 2.98 17.69
C LEU A 21 -11.69 3.77 18.42
N LEU A 22 -10.44 3.32 18.35
CA LEU A 22 -9.34 3.93 19.10
C LEU A 22 -8.81 5.21 18.45
N SER A 23 -9.08 5.43 17.16
CA SER A 23 -8.67 6.63 16.42
C SER A 23 -9.31 7.91 16.95
N GLU A 24 -10.40 7.81 17.70
CA GLU A 24 -11.05 8.94 18.35
C GLU A 24 -10.05 9.78 19.19
N LYS A 25 -9.12 9.10 19.88
CA LYS A 25 -8.10 9.70 20.74
C LYS A 25 -6.76 9.96 20.03
N GLN A 26 -6.69 9.73 18.72
CA GLN A 26 -5.47 9.91 17.94
C GLN A 26 -5.57 11.17 17.08
N ASP A 27 -4.43 11.77 16.77
CA ASP A 27 -4.33 12.87 15.81
C ASP A 27 -3.96 12.36 14.41
N VAL A 28 -3.16 11.30 14.36
CA VAL A 28 -2.62 10.72 13.12
C VAL A 28 -2.76 9.21 13.14
N VAL A 29 -3.26 8.63 12.06
CA VAL A 29 -3.32 7.17 11.85
C VAL A 29 -2.49 6.81 10.63
N VAL A 30 -1.55 5.88 10.81
CA VAL A 30 -0.56 5.48 9.81
C VAL A 30 -0.77 4.02 9.44
N ARG A 31 -1.12 3.73 8.20
CA ARG A 31 -0.99 2.41 7.62
C ARG A 31 0.41 2.29 7.02
N TYR A 32 1.26 1.49 7.64
CA TYR A 32 2.70 1.52 7.34
C TYR A 32 3.17 0.40 6.42
N GLN A 33 2.33 -0.60 6.12
CA GLN A 33 2.68 -1.78 5.34
C GLN A 33 1.49 -2.37 4.58
N GLY A 34 1.77 -3.33 3.66
CA GLY A 34 0.77 -4.04 2.88
C GLY A 34 0.26 -3.25 1.68
N GLY A 35 -0.79 -3.73 1.08
CA GLY A 35 -1.40 -3.17 -0.14
C GLY A 35 -2.90 -3.44 -0.20
N ASN A 36 -3.44 -3.53 -1.41
CA ASN A 36 -4.87 -3.80 -1.65
C ASN A 36 -5.26 -5.29 -1.58
N ASN A 37 -4.40 -6.14 -1.02
CA ASN A 37 -4.62 -7.57 -0.85
C ASN A 37 -5.48 -7.94 0.38
N ALA A 38 -5.78 -6.97 1.25
CA ALA A 38 -6.71 -7.15 2.37
C ALA A 38 -7.72 -6.01 2.41
N GLY A 39 -8.92 -6.31 2.89
CA GLY A 39 -9.99 -5.32 3.05
C GLY A 39 -10.38 -5.16 4.52
N HIS A 40 -10.49 -3.91 4.97
CA HIS A 40 -11.01 -3.56 6.29
C HIS A 40 -12.44 -3.07 6.14
N THR A 41 -13.39 -3.76 6.74
CA THR A 41 -14.80 -3.28 6.76
C THR A 41 -15.03 -2.44 8.00
N VAL A 42 -15.42 -1.19 7.80
CA VAL A 42 -15.83 -0.27 8.86
C VAL A 42 -17.29 0.07 8.67
N ILE A 43 -18.06 0.01 9.75
CA ILE A 43 -19.47 0.37 9.78
C ILE A 43 -19.63 1.46 10.83
N ASN A 44 -20.13 2.62 10.41
CA ASN A 44 -20.43 3.76 11.27
C ASN A 44 -21.77 4.40 10.88
N ASP A 45 -22.09 5.54 11.45
CA ASP A 45 -23.29 6.34 11.18
C ASP A 45 -23.42 6.81 9.72
N LYS A 46 -22.29 6.94 9.00
CA LYS A 46 -22.25 7.31 7.58
C LYS A 46 -22.49 6.12 6.64
N GLY A 47 -22.43 4.88 7.15
CA GLY A 47 -22.67 3.67 6.35
C GLY A 47 -21.65 2.55 6.54
N LYS A 48 -21.63 1.63 5.56
CA LYS A 48 -20.68 0.52 5.48
C LYS A 48 -19.63 0.79 4.39
N PHE A 49 -18.38 0.84 4.79
CA PHE A 49 -17.23 1.09 3.91
C PHE A 49 -16.26 -0.09 3.94
N VAL A 50 -15.74 -0.44 2.78
CA VAL A 50 -14.65 -1.43 2.64
C VAL A 50 -13.42 -0.69 2.17
N LEU A 51 -12.40 -0.63 3.03
CA LEU A 51 -11.13 0.06 2.78
C LEU A 51 -10.07 -0.98 2.45
N ASN A 52 -9.33 -0.77 1.37
CA ASN A 52 -8.25 -1.66 0.93
C ASN A 52 -6.87 -1.03 1.11
N LEU A 53 -6.71 0.24 0.74
CA LEU A 53 -5.44 0.97 0.79
C LEU A 53 -5.44 2.07 1.86
N LEU A 54 -6.55 2.77 2.00
CA LEU A 54 -6.64 3.88 2.94
C LEU A 54 -6.63 3.40 4.39
N PRO A 55 -6.02 4.15 5.32
CA PRO A 55 -6.13 3.90 6.75
C PRO A 55 -7.58 3.94 7.22
N SER A 56 -7.92 3.12 8.23
CA SER A 56 -9.32 2.99 8.70
C SER A 56 -9.90 4.29 9.27
N ALA A 57 -9.07 5.21 9.74
CA ALA A 57 -9.50 6.51 10.26
C ALA A 57 -9.81 7.56 9.18
N ILE A 58 -9.72 7.22 7.88
CA ILE A 58 -10.06 8.16 6.79
C ILE A 58 -11.52 8.61 6.84
N LEU A 59 -12.37 7.85 7.49
CA LEU A 59 -13.79 8.16 7.68
C LEU A 59 -14.02 9.29 8.72
N ARG A 60 -12.97 9.70 9.45
CA ARG A 60 -12.99 10.79 10.44
C ARG A 60 -12.26 12.01 9.88
N GLU A 61 -12.99 13.06 9.64
CA GLU A 61 -12.49 14.28 8.96
C GLU A 61 -11.42 15.04 9.76
N ASP A 62 -11.45 14.90 11.10
CA ASP A 62 -10.54 15.55 12.04
C ASP A 62 -9.18 14.82 12.19
N LYS A 63 -8.98 13.67 11.53
CA LYS A 63 -7.77 12.87 11.62
C LYS A 63 -6.89 13.03 10.39
N VAL A 64 -5.57 12.98 10.59
CA VAL A 64 -4.64 12.86 9.47
C VAL A 64 -4.32 11.39 9.24
N ASN A 65 -4.50 10.95 8.02
CA ASN A 65 -4.26 9.59 7.58
C ASN A 65 -2.97 9.53 6.75
N VAL A 66 -2.09 8.59 7.07
CA VAL A 66 -0.80 8.45 6.41
C VAL A 66 -0.67 7.06 5.82
N MET A 67 -0.39 7.00 4.52
CA MET A 67 0.05 5.81 3.82
C MET A 67 1.58 5.80 3.87
N GLY A 68 2.15 4.90 4.67
CA GLY A 68 3.57 4.89 5.00
C GLY A 68 4.45 4.25 3.92
N ASN A 69 5.76 4.35 4.12
CA ASN A 69 6.80 3.91 3.18
C ASN A 69 6.88 2.39 2.93
N GLY A 70 6.32 1.58 3.82
CA GLY A 70 6.24 0.13 3.65
C GLY A 70 5.06 -0.34 2.79
N MET A 71 4.16 0.56 2.42
CA MET A 71 3.00 0.21 1.60
C MET A 71 3.35 -0.05 0.14
N VAL A 72 2.51 -0.88 -0.45
CA VAL A 72 2.39 -1.11 -1.89
C VAL A 72 1.12 -0.44 -2.37
N VAL A 73 1.26 0.54 -3.25
CA VAL A 73 0.16 1.39 -3.69
C VAL A 73 -0.22 1.06 -5.14
N ASP A 74 -1.35 0.41 -5.32
CA ASP A 74 -2.04 0.34 -6.61
C ASP A 74 -2.77 1.68 -6.81
N ILE A 75 -2.20 2.56 -7.65
CA ILE A 75 -2.72 3.93 -7.81
C ILE A 75 -4.07 3.98 -8.51
N GLU A 76 -4.36 3.02 -9.40
CA GLU A 76 -5.68 2.92 -10.02
C GLU A 76 -6.74 2.53 -8.98
N HIS A 77 -6.44 1.52 -8.16
CA HIS A 77 -7.33 1.11 -7.08
C HIS A 77 -7.53 2.23 -6.05
N LEU A 78 -6.46 2.94 -5.69
CA LEU A 78 -6.51 4.06 -4.76
C LEU A 78 -7.41 5.20 -5.27
N CYS A 79 -7.28 5.57 -6.55
CA CYS A 79 -8.15 6.57 -7.16
C CYS A 79 -9.63 6.16 -7.10
N LYS A 80 -9.94 4.88 -7.40
CA LYS A 80 -11.30 4.35 -7.31
C LYS A 80 -11.83 4.33 -5.87
N GLU A 81 -10.98 3.97 -4.90
CA GLU A 81 -11.33 3.95 -3.47
C GLU A 81 -11.63 5.37 -2.97
N ILE A 82 -10.79 6.36 -3.30
CA ILE A 82 -11.00 7.77 -2.98
C ILE A 82 -12.31 8.29 -3.61
N ALA A 83 -12.55 8.02 -4.89
CA ALA A 83 -13.75 8.46 -5.58
C ALA A 83 -15.02 7.90 -4.90
N LYS A 84 -15.04 6.61 -4.62
CA LYS A 84 -16.15 5.94 -3.94
C LYS A 84 -16.44 6.51 -2.55
N LEU A 85 -15.40 6.83 -1.78
CA LEU A 85 -15.56 7.43 -0.46
C LEU A 85 -16.11 8.86 -0.54
N ARG A 86 -15.65 9.64 -1.52
CA ARG A 86 -16.17 10.99 -1.77
C ARG A 86 -17.64 10.98 -2.19
N GLU A 87 -18.04 10.04 -3.03
CA GLU A 87 -19.46 9.80 -3.37
C GLU A 87 -20.28 9.47 -2.12
N GLY A 88 -19.68 8.77 -1.14
CA GLY A 88 -20.26 8.50 0.18
C GLY A 88 -20.19 9.67 1.17
N GLY A 89 -19.78 10.87 0.72
CA GLY A 89 -19.74 12.08 1.56
C GLY A 89 -18.51 12.18 2.46
N ILE A 90 -17.46 11.38 2.22
CA ILE A 90 -16.20 11.48 2.99
C ILE A 90 -15.29 12.52 2.35
N VAL A 91 -14.83 13.48 3.14
CA VAL A 91 -13.91 14.54 2.69
C VAL A 91 -12.47 13.99 2.71
N ILE A 92 -11.85 13.91 1.52
CA ILE A 92 -10.47 13.46 1.37
C ILE A 92 -9.68 14.54 0.63
N THR A 93 -8.71 15.12 1.30
CA THR A 93 -7.88 16.23 0.82
C THR A 93 -6.41 16.02 1.18
N PRO A 94 -5.47 16.76 0.58
CA PRO A 94 -4.05 16.69 0.98
C PRO A 94 -3.78 17.09 2.44
N GLN A 95 -4.75 17.69 3.13
CA GLN A 95 -4.63 18.04 4.54
C GLN A 95 -4.84 16.81 5.44
N ASN A 96 -5.78 15.93 5.10
CA ASN A 96 -6.15 14.78 5.93
C ASN A 96 -5.68 13.42 5.38
N LEU A 97 -5.09 13.39 4.16
CA LEU A 97 -4.43 12.20 3.61
C LEU A 97 -3.03 12.56 3.12
N LYS A 98 -2.04 11.75 3.51
CA LYS A 98 -0.65 11.87 3.06
C LYS A 98 -0.14 10.52 2.59
N ILE A 99 0.58 10.52 1.47
CA ILE A 99 1.13 9.31 0.85
C ILE A 99 2.65 9.45 0.86
N SER A 100 3.35 8.44 1.37
CA SER A 100 4.81 8.46 1.38
C SER A 100 5.40 8.48 -0.03
N ASP A 101 6.30 9.40 -0.27
CA ASP A 101 7.16 9.45 -1.46
C ASP A 101 7.97 8.17 -1.67
N LYS A 102 8.23 7.42 -0.58
CA LYS A 102 9.01 6.17 -0.56
C LYS A 102 8.17 4.90 -0.69
N ALA A 103 6.83 4.99 -0.65
CA ALA A 103 5.96 3.85 -0.93
C ALA A 103 6.12 3.40 -2.38
N VAL A 104 6.01 2.09 -2.64
CA VAL A 104 6.19 1.55 -3.99
C VAL A 104 4.87 1.47 -4.74
N VAL A 105 4.91 1.74 -6.04
CA VAL A 105 3.74 1.65 -6.92
C VAL A 105 3.60 0.24 -7.47
N CYS A 106 2.45 -0.39 -7.23
CA CYS A 106 2.08 -1.65 -7.87
C CYS A 106 1.58 -1.35 -9.30
N CYS A 107 2.46 -1.54 -10.27
CA CYS A 107 2.15 -1.32 -11.67
C CYS A 107 1.36 -2.49 -12.27
N PRO A 108 0.67 -2.28 -13.41
CA PRO A 108 -0.10 -3.34 -14.09
C PRO A 108 0.70 -4.61 -14.36
N TYR A 109 1.98 -4.52 -14.69
CA TYR A 109 2.85 -5.68 -14.89
C TYR A 109 3.09 -6.51 -13.62
N ASN A 110 3.03 -5.91 -12.42
CA ASN A 110 3.14 -6.65 -11.17
C ASN A 110 1.88 -7.50 -10.94
N VAL A 111 0.71 -6.94 -11.21
CA VAL A 111 -0.57 -7.66 -11.10
C VAL A 111 -0.61 -8.80 -12.14
N ALA A 112 -0.22 -8.50 -13.39
CA ALA A 112 -0.17 -9.52 -14.44
C ALA A 112 0.80 -10.67 -14.07
N GLN A 113 1.98 -10.36 -13.57
CA GLN A 113 2.97 -11.38 -13.16
C GLN A 113 2.44 -12.27 -12.03
N ASP A 114 1.72 -11.72 -11.06
CA ASP A 114 1.08 -12.48 -9.97
C ASP A 114 0.00 -13.43 -10.52
N CYS A 115 -0.84 -12.94 -11.44
CA CYS A 115 -1.85 -13.76 -12.10
C CYS A 115 -1.24 -14.89 -12.93
N LEU A 116 -0.25 -14.55 -13.77
CA LEU A 116 0.42 -15.52 -14.65
C LEU A 116 1.13 -16.63 -13.86
N GLU A 117 1.75 -16.29 -12.74
CA GLU A 117 2.40 -17.29 -11.89
C GLU A 117 1.39 -18.22 -11.22
N GLU A 118 0.29 -17.69 -10.68
CA GLU A 118 -0.79 -18.53 -10.11
C GLU A 118 -1.41 -19.45 -11.18
N ASP A 119 -1.59 -18.96 -12.40
CA ASP A 119 -2.12 -19.74 -13.50
C ASP A 119 -1.13 -20.83 -13.94
N ARG A 120 0.17 -20.51 -14.01
CA ARG A 120 1.26 -21.46 -14.32
C ARG A 120 1.34 -22.61 -13.30
N LEU A 121 1.14 -22.30 -12.02
CA LEU A 121 1.21 -23.28 -10.93
C LEU A 121 0.02 -24.25 -10.94
N GLY A 122 -1.12 -23.91 -11.52
CA GLY A 122 -2.30 -24.78 -11.61
C GLY A 122 -2.74 -25.29 -10.24
N ASP A 123 -2.69 -26.62 -10.05
CA ASP A 123 -3.09 -27.26 -8.78
C ASP A 123 -2.11 -27.01 -7.62
N LYS A 124 -0.90 -26.53 -7.92
CA LYS A 124 0.15 -26.19 -6.94
C LYS A 124 0.15 -24.71 -6.55
N LYS A 125 -0.88 -23.96 -6.95
CA LYS A 125 -1.00 -22.53 -6.65
C LYS A 125 -0.97 -22.26 -5.14
N PHE A 126 -0.38 -21.12 -4.77
CA PHE A 126 -0.32 -20.67 -3.37
C PHE A 126 -1.62 -20.03 -2.87
N GLY A 127 -2.55 -19.69 -3.76
CA GLY A 127 -3.74 -18.93 -3.44
C GLY A 127 -3.44 -17.44 -3.26
N SER A 128 -2.63 -16.87 -4.15
CA SER A 128 -2.37 -15.43 -4.20
C SER A 128 -3.68 -14.64 -4.35
N THR A 129 -3.70 -13.44 -3.80
CA THR A 129 -4.81 -12.50 -4.00
C THR A 129 -4.86 -11.91 -5.41
N ARG A 130 -3.87 -12.23 -6.26
CA ARG A 130 -3.71 -11.70 -7.63
C ARG A 130 -3.68 -10.16 -7.68
N ARG A 131 -3.06 -9.57 -6.65
CA ARG A 131 -2.93 -8.11 -6.50
C ARG A 131 -1.48 -7.62 -6.67
N GLY A 132 -0.60 -8.48 -7.19
CA GLY A 132 0.78 -8.13 -7.50
C GLY A 132 1.69 -7.93 -6.27
N ILE A 133 1.28 -8.39 -5.09
CA ILE A 133 2.00 -8.13 -3.84
C ILE A 133 3.38 -8.78 -3.82
N SER A 134 3.48 -10.06 -4.15
CA SER A 134 4.78 -10.75 -4.18
C SER A 134 5.71 -10.19 -5.26
N PRO A 135 5.27 -9.99 -6.52
CA PRO A 135 6.12 -9.38 -7.54
C PRO A 135 6.64 -7.98 -7.18
N ILE A 136 5.79 -7.10 -6.62
CA ILE A 136 6.24 -5.73 -6.30
C ILE A 136 7.19 -5.70 -5.10
N TYR A 137 7.02 -6.56 -4.07
CA TYR A 137 8.00 -6.65 -3.01
C TYR A 137 9.34 -7.23 -3.51
N ALA A 138 9.32 -8.24 -4.39
CA ALA A 138 10.52 -8.71 -5.06
C ALA A 138 11.22 -7.57 -5.81
N ASP A 139 10.50 -6.80 -6.61
CA ASP A 139 11.02 -5.63 -7.33
C ASP A 139 11.61 -4.57 -6.40
N LYS A 140 10.96 -4.32 -5.27
CA LYS A 140 11.44 -3.37 -4.26
C LYS A 140 12.84 -3.75 -3.76
N TYR A 141 13.04 -5.02 -3.39
CA TYR A 141 14.34 -5.50 -2.90
C TYR A 141 15.37 -5.65 -4.00
N MET A 142 14.95 -5.93 -5.23
CA MET A 142 15.80 -5.88 -6.43
C MET A 142 16.10 -4.45 -6.90
N LYS A 143 15.54 -3.42 -6.26
CA LYS A 143 15.69 -1.99 -6.60
C LYS A 143 15.12 -1.63 -7.99
N LYS A 144 14.13 -2.36 -8.44
CA LYS A 144 13.45 -2.22 -9.74
C LYS A 144 12.00 -1.73 -9.59
N ALA A 145 11.59 -1.27 -8.42
CA ALA A 145 10.27 -0.68 -8.20
C ALA A 145 10.26 0.81 -8.54
N ILE A 146 9.11 1.29 -9.00
CA ILE A 146 8.77 2.71 -9.04
C ILE A 146 8.23 3.12 -7.68
N ARG A 147 8.64 4.30 -7.19
CA ARG A 147 8.14 4.90 -5.95
C ARG A 147 7.09 5.96 -6.24
N MET A 148 6.26 6.25 -5.25
CA MET A 148 5.27 7.34 -5.37
C MET A 148 5.94 8.70 -5.66
N GLY A 149 7.10 8.96 -5.06
CA GLY A 149 7.87 10.17 -5.33
C GLY A 149 8.35 10.32 -6.77
N ASP A 150 8.55 9.22 -7.49
CA ASP A 150 9.02 9.26 -8.89
C ASP A 150 7.95 9.89 -9.81
N ILE A 151 6.66 9.83 -9.41
CA ILE A 151 5.52 10.45 -10.14
C ILE A 151 5.67 11.97 -10.20
N LEU A 152 6.36 12.56 -9.25
CA LEU A 152 6.57 14.02 -9.19
C LEU A 152 7.65 14.49 -10.20
N HIS A 153 8.41 13.55 -10.79
CA HIS A 153 9.53 13.82 -11.67
C HIS A 153 9.36 13.07 -13.01
N PRO A 154 8.60 13.61 -13.98
CA PRO A 154 8.19 12.90 -15.20
C PRO A 154 9.35 12.36 -16.04
N GLU A 155 10.44 13.12 -16.21
CA GLU A 155 11.61 12.66 -16.96
C GLU A 155 12.33 11.51 -16.28
N TYR A 156 12.48 11.59 -14.96
CA TYR A 156 13.05 10.50 -14.16
C TYR A 156 12.15 9.25 -14.20
N LEU A 157 10.84 9.41 -14.06
CA LEU A 157 9.87 8.31 -14.19
C LEU A 157 10.00 7.61 -15.54
N ARG A 158 10.09 8.36 -16.65
CA ARG A 158 10.29 7.81 -18.00
C ARG A 158 11.57 6.98 -18.06
N SER A 159 12.71 7.55 -17.65
CA SER A 159 14.00 6.86 -17.67
C SER A 159 13.99 5.58 -16.83
N ARG A 160 13.31 5.60 -15.67
CA ARG A 160 13.13 4.40 -14.83
C ARG A 160 12.29 3.35 -15.54
N LEU A 161 11.20 3.75 -16.17
CA LEU A 161 10.31 2.83 -16.88
C LEU A 161 11.00 2.17 -18.07
N GLU A 162 11.83 2.87 -18.83
CA GLU A 162 12.60 2.31 -19.95
C GLU A 162 13.39 1.08 -19.49
N THR A 163 14.16 1.22 -18.41
CA THR A 163 14.96 0.11 -17.85
C THR A 163 14.11 -1.00 -17.24
N ILE A 164 13.02 -0.63 -16.55
CA ILE A 164 12.19 -1.60 -15.84
C ILE A 164 11.33 -2.42 -16.81
N VAL A 165 10.75 -1.78 -17.83
CA VAL A 165 9.91 -2.45 -18.83
C VAL A 165 10.71 -3.46 -19.63
N GLU A 166 11.90 -3.09 -20.09
CA GLU A 166 12.81 -4.03 -20.76
C GLU A 166 13.00 -5.30 -19.90
N TRP A 167 13.39 -5.11 -18.64
CA TRP A 167 13.63 -6.24 -17.72
C TRP A 167 12.36 -7.05 -17.42
N LYS A 168 11.21 -6.39 -17.23
CA LYS A 168 9.93 -7.06 -16.95
C LYS A 168 9.46 -7.90 -18.12
N ASN A 169 9.61 -7.40 -19.33
CA ASN A 169 9.22 -8.13 -20.52
C ASN A 169 10.04 -9.40 -20.75
N LEU A 170 11.31 -9.46 -20.30
CA LEU A 170 12.07 -10.71 -20.29
C LEU A 170 11.35 -11.85 -19.55
N THR A 171 10.68 -11.53 -18.45
CA THR A 171 9.91 -12.51 -17.70
C THR A 171 8.52 -12.74 -18.30
N ILE A 172 7.81 -11.66 -18.64
CA ILE A 172 6.42 -11.74 -19.10
C ILE A 172 6.35 -12.41 -20.46
N GLU A 173 7.19 -12.02 -21.41
CA GLU A 173 7.23 -12.60 -22.76
C GLU A 173 8.00 -13.92 -22.77
N GLY A 174 9.19 -13.95 -22.16
CA GLY A 174 10.10 -15.10 -22.24
C GLY A 174 9.64 -16.29 -21.40
N SER A 175 9.17 -16.06 -20.17
CA SER A 175 8.79 -17.16 -19.25
C SER A 175 7.31 -17.48 -19.29
N TYR A 176 6.45 -16.46 -19.39
CA TYR A 176 5.00 -16.66 -19.37
C TYR A 176 4.36 -16.63 -20.76
N HIS A 177 5.10 -16.29 -21.82
CA HIS A 177 4.60 -16.15 -23.20
C HIS A 177 3.37 -15.26 -23.32
N ALA A 178 3.31 -14.23 -22.48
CA ALA A 178 2.22 -13.24 -22.43
C ALA A 178 2.66 -11.94 -23.12
N GLN A 179 1.69 -11.08 -23.41
CA GLN A 179 1.95 -9.79 -24.01
C GLN A 179 2.73 -8.89 -23.05
N GLY A 180 3.84 -8.33 -23.49
CA GLY A 180 4.65 -7.38 -22.76
C GLY A 180 4.02 -5.99 -22.65
N TYR A 181 4.68 -5.12 -21.91
CA TYR A 181 4.27 -3.73 -21.66
C TYR A 181 5.13 -2.76 -22.47
N THR A 182 4.57 -1.58 -22.75
CA THR A 182 5.29 -0.46 -23.37
C THR A 182 5.48 0.67 -22.37
N VAL A 183 6.53 1.43 -22.54
CA VAL A 183 6.81 2.62 -21.72
C VAL A 183 5.69 3.64 -21.86
N GLU A 184 5.26 3.88 -23.09
CA GLU A 184 4.19 4.83 -23.42
C GLU A 184 2.86 4.46 -22.74
N GLY A 185 2.45 3.19 -22.82
CA GLY A 185 1.23 2.71 -22.17
C GLY A 185 1.26 2.85 -20.65
N LEU A 186 2.45 2.63 -20.04
CA LEU A 186 2.60 2.86 -18.62
C LEU A 186 2.62 4.35 -18.26
N LEU A 187 3.22 5.22 -19.07
CA LEU A 187 3.18 6.67 -18.86
C LEU A 187 1.75 7.22 -18.94
N GLU A 188 0.94 6.75 -19.88
CA GLU A 188 -0.49 7.07 -19.97
C GLU A 188 -1.25 6.62 -18.71
N TRP A 189 -0.94 5.43 -18.21
CA TRP A 189 -1.51 4.92 -16.96
C TRP A 189 -1.09 5.77 -15.75
N PHE A 190 0.19 6.18 -15.65
CA PHE A 190 0.68 7.09 -14.62
C PHE A 190 0.07 8.48 -14.72
N ASP A 191 -0.12 9.01 -15.93
CA ASP A 191 -0.78 10.30 -16.12
C ASP A 191 -2.22 10.24 -15.62
N LYS A 192 -2.94 9.20 -16.00
CA LYS A 192 -4.35 9.02 -15.64
C LYS A 192 -4.57 8.84 -14.13
N TYR A 193 -3.74 8.02 -13.45
CA TYR A 193 -3.97 7.62 -12.06
C TYR A 193 -2.95 8.21 -11.08
N GLY A 194 -1.77 8.57 -11.53
CA GLY A 194 -0.73 9.17 -10.70
C GLY A 194 -0.89 10.68 -10.56
N THR A 195 -1.23 11.37 -11.64
CA THR A 195 -1.39 12.84 -11.61
C THR A 195 -2.42 13.31 -10.57
N PRO A 196 -3.60 12.69 -10.39
CA PRO A 196 -4.54 13.08 -9.35
C PRO A 196 -4.03 12.90 -7.91
N LEU A 197 -2.97 12.12 -7.72
CA LEU A 197 -2.41 11.81 -6.41
C LEU A 197 -1.21 12.70 -6.02
N LYS A 198 -0.68 13.53 -6.92
CA LYS A 198 0.55 14.31 -6.71
C LYS A 198 0.51 15.15 -5.43
N ASP A 199 -0.59 15.85 -5.17
CA ASP A 199 -0.73 16.74 -4.01
C ASP A 199 -0.74 16.00 -2.65
N TYR A 200 -0.99 14.70 -2.66
CA TYR A 200 -0.96 13.86 -1.45
C TYR A 200 0.44 13.33 -1.12
N ILE A 201 1.36 13.34 -2.10
CA ILE A 201 2.69 12.75 -1.97
C ILE A 201 3.61 13.68 -1.18
N CYS A 202 4.23 13.16 -0.13
CA CYS A 202 5.17 13.93 0.69
C CYS A 202 6.18 13.01 1.43
N ASP A 203 7.21 13.60 2.03
CA ASP A 203 8.06 12.90 3.00
C ASP A 203 7.27 12.67 4.30
N THR A 204 6.65 11.50 4.39
CA THR A 204 5.85 11.11 5.56
C THR A 204 6.72 10.86 6.80
N GLY A 205 8.00 10.49 6.64
CA GLY A 205 8.93 10.34 7.76
C GLY A 205 9.16 11.68 8.46
N TYR A 206 9.44 12.72 7.68
CA TYR A 206 9.59 14.07 8.20
C TYR A 206 8.29 14.60 8.83
N TYR A 207 7.15 14.34 8.19
CA TYR A 207 5.84 14.72 8.73
C TYR A 207 5.59 14.08 10.10
N LEU A 208 5.83 12.76 10.23
CA LEU A 208 5.60 12.01 11.46
C LEU A 208 6.56 12.42 12.57
N ASP A 209 7.83 12.68 12.28
CA ASP A 209 8.79 13.20 13.24
C ASP A 209 8.32 14.54 13.82
N LYS A 210 7.88 15.46 12.96
CA LYS A 210 7.30 16.74 13.41
C LYS A 210 6.04 16.55 14.25
N ALA A 211 5.14 15.67 13.84
CA ALA A 211 3.90 15.41 14.57
C ALA A 211 4.19 14.87 15.98
N LEU A 212 5.11 13.91 16.11
CA LEU A 212 5.52 13.35 17.39
C LEU A 212 6.21 14.41 18.30
N LYS A 213 7.11 15.23 17.73
CA LYS A 213 7.76 16.34 18.45
C LYS A 213 6.77 17.41 18.91
N ALA A 214 5.68 17.61 18.17
CA ALA A 214 4.57 18.47 18.56
C ALA A 214 3.61 17.85 19.59
N GLY A 215 3.92 16.66 20.12
CA GLY A 215 3.10 15.98 21.13
C GLY A 215 1.85 15.30 20.58
N LYS A 216 1.72 15.14 19.26
CA LYS A 216 0.58 14.47 18.63
C LYS A 216 0.53 12.99 18.98
N ASN A 217 -0.68 12.46 19.12
CA ASN A 217 -0.94 11.04 19.29
C ASN A 217 -0.96 10.37 17.92
N VAL A 218 -0.05 9.40 17.72
CA VAL A 218 0.10 8.67 16.46
C VAL A 218 -0.24 7.21 16.67
N MET A 219 -1.09 6.65 15.81
CA MET A 219 -1.43 5.24 15.79
C MET A 219 -0.94 4.57 14.52
N LEU A 220 -0.30 3.42 14.67
CA LEU A 220 0.13 2.57 13.57
C LEU A 220 -0.89 1.45 13.36
N GLU A 221 -1.42 1.34 12.14
CA GLU A 221 -2.35 0.31 11.71
C GLU A 221 -1.60 -0.73 10.88
N ALA A 222 -1.42 -1.94 11.43
CA ALA A 222 -0.83 -3.06 10.72
C ALA A 222 -1.84 -3.74 9.80
N GLN A 223 -1.32 -4.37 8.76
CA GLN A 223 -2.07 -5.29 7.91
C GLN A 223 -1.69 -6.74 8.25
N LEU A 224 -2.65 -7.66 8.07
CA LEU A 224 -2.47 -9.09 8.31
C LEU A 224 -2.15 -9.46 9.78
N GLY A 225 -1.61 -10.64 10.03
CA GLY A 225 -1.28 -11.17 11.34
C GLY A 225 0.00 -12.02 11.33
N ALA A 226 0.57 -12.30 12.49
CA ALA A 226 1.88 -12.93 12.66
C ALA A 226 2.01 -14.28 11.93
N LEU A 227 0.93 -15.08 11.84
CA LEU A 227 0.95 -16.35 11.09
C LEU A 227 1.13 -16.17 9.57
N ARG A 228 0.97 -14.95 9.06
CA ARG A 228 1.22 -14.60 7.66
C ARG A 228 2.57 -13.93 7.44
N ASP A 229 3.39 -13.76 8.47
CA ASP A 229 4.73 -13.20 8.34
C ASP A 229 5.64 -14.08 7.47
N ILE A 230 6.52 -13.46 6.68
CA ILE A 230 7.38 -14.19 5.73
C ILE A 230 8.40 -15.08 6.44
N ASP A 231 8.88 -14.67 7.61
CA ASP A 231 9.91 -15.37 8.35
C ASP A 231 9.34 -16.25 9.47
N PHE A 232 8.32 -15.78 10.19
CA PHE A 232 7.76 -16.41 11.38
C PHE A 232 6.41 -17.08 11.16
N GLY A 233 5.81 -16.93 9.97
CA GLY A 233 4.51 -17.50 9.62
C GLY A 233 4.60 -18.90 9.03
N ILE A 234 3.50 -19.35 8.41
CA ILE A 234 3.37 -20.69 7.81
C ILE A 234 3.88 -20.73 6.36
N TYR A 235 5.15 -20.44 6.15
CA TYR A 235 5.75 -20.46 4.83
C TYR A 235 5.46 -21.76 4.06
N PRO A 236 5.10 -21.75 2.75
CA PRO A 236 5.07 -20.59 1.84
C PRO A 236 3.72 -19.85 1.79
N TYR A 237 2.73 -20.18 2.61
CA TYR A 237 1.39 -19.59 2.61
C TYR A 237 1.34 -18.27 3.40
N THR A 238 2.38 -17.46 3.24
CA THR A 238 2.62 -16.19 3.91
C THR A 238 2.34 -14.99 2.98
N THR A 239 2.42 -13.79 3.52
CA THR A 239 2.52 -12.57 2.71
C THR A 239 3.98 -12.25 2.45
N SER A 240 4.29 -11.61 1.33
CA SER A 240 5.61 -11.04 1.08
C SER A 240 5.84 -9.70 1.81
N CYS A 241 4.83 -9.21 2.51
CA CYS A 241 4.93 -8.02 3.33
C CYS A 241 5.67 -8.32 4.63
N LEU A 242 6.64 -7.48 4.99
CA LEU A 242 7.34 -7.58 6.27
C LEU A 242 6.42 -7.12 7.40
N LEU A 243 5.95 -8.05 8.24
CA LEU A 243 5.03 -7.75 9.33
C LEU A 243 5.74 -7.28 10.60
N TYR A 244 6.98 -7.71 10.84
CA TYR A 244 7.78 -7.35 12.02
C TYR A 244 8.46 -5.98 11.94
N THR A 245 8.42 -5.31 10.79
CA THR A 245 9.00 -3.95 10.62
C THR A 245 8.15 -2.83 11.21
N SER A 246 7.25 -3.17 12.13
CA SER A 246 6.59 -2.15 12.95
C SER A 246 7.67 -1.43 13.77
N PRO A 247 7.78 -0.09 13.70
CA PRO A 247 8.78 0.63 14.48
C PRO A 247 8.58 0.32 15.98
N SER A 248 9.61 -0.28 16.55
CA SER A 248 9.64 -0.57 17.99
C SER A 248 10.31 0.60 18.73
N PRO A 249 9.85 0.96 19.94
CA PRO A 249 10.57 1.91 20.79
C PRO A 249 12.03 1.51 21.06
N ARG A 250 12.40 0.24 20.81
CA ARG A 250 13.78 -0.25 20.92
C ARG A 250 14.65 0.10 19.72
N ASP A 251 14.04 0.41 18.56
CA ASP A 251 14.76 0.73 17.32
C ASP A 251 15.16 2.21 17.24
N THR A 252 14.81 3.01 18.23
CA THR A 252 15.12 4.44 18.34
C THR A 252 16.32 4.75 19.25
N ARG A 253 17.16 3.75 19.53
CA ARG A 253 18.39 3.94 20.31
C ARG A 253 19.62 3.94 19.44
#